data_54d4ffd0f7af562ffdaff80d52090c4c
#
_entry.id   54d4ffd0f7af562ffdaff80d52090c4c
#
_cell.length_a   1.000
_cell.length_b   1.000
_cell.length_c   1.000
_cell.angle_alpha   90.00
_cell.angle_beta   90.00
_cell.angle_gamma   90.00
#
_symmetry.space_group_name_H-M   'P 1'
#
loop_
_entity.id
_entity.type
_entity.pdbx_description
1 polymer ?
#
loop_
_entity_poly.entity_id
_entity_poly.type
_entity_poly.pdbx_seq_one_letter_code
_entity_poly.pdbx_strand_id
1 'polypeptide(L)'
;MSSLLSKNDYIDIAAKIQFPTDPFINGKFQKSKAGRVMESINPATGSVITNISACDDSDVNYAVKVSRDAFNSGEWANKHPSERKAVLLKLAQLIEENKTELAVLESLESGKPISECELTDLPETIVTIQWHAEAIDKMYDQISPANVDAVGLITREPLGVVGCVLPWNFPLMMLAWKIAPALAGGNSVIVKPAEQTSMTALRVAELATEAGIPPG
;
A
#
# COMPACT_ATOMS: atom_id res chain seq x y z
N MET A 1 -18.17 14.56 -13.41
CA MET A 1 -16.83 14.31 -13.96
C MET A 1 -15.90 15.33 -13.33
N SER A 2 -14.92 14.88 -12.54
CA SER A 2 -13.87 15.79 -12.03
C SER A 2 -13.11 16.33 -13.23
N SER A 3 -13.07 17.64 -13.39
CA SER A 3 -12.24 18.26 -14.43
C SER A 3 -10.79 18.26 -13.96
N LEU A 4 -9.86 17.83 -14.81
CA LEU A 4 -8.44 17.96 -14.55
C LEU A 4 -8.07 19.40 -14.21
N LEU A 5 -7.08 19.58 -13.35
CA LEU A 5 -6.49 20.87 -13.08
C LEU A 5 -5.70 21.39 -14.29
N SER A 6 -5.32 22.67 -14.26
CA SER A 6 -4.42 23.19 -15.28
C SER A 6 -3.01 22.62 -15.12
N LYS A 7 -2.22 22.64 -16.21
CA LYS A 7 -0.82 22.24 -16.15
C LYS A 7 -0.01 22.99 -15.08
N ASN A 8 -0.29 24.28 -14.91
CA ASN A 8 0.41 25.12 -13.93
C ASN A 8 0.06 24.70 -12.49
N ASP A 9 -1.21 24.35 -12.21
CA ASP A 9 -1.61 23.87 -10.90
C ASP A 9 -0.87 22.58 -10.52
N TYR A 10 -0.72 21.62 -11.45
CA TYR A 10 0.04 20.40 -11.21
C TYR A 10 1.53 20.67 -10.97
N ILE A 11 2.12 21.63 -11.71
CA ILE A 11 3.52 22.05 -11.48
C ILE A 11 3.67 22.66 -10.09
N ASP A 12 2.73 23.50 -9.66
CA ASP A 12 2.75 24.12 -8.34
C ASP A 12 2.57 23.09 -7.21
N ILE A 13 1.77 22.07 -7.44
CA ILE A 13 1.62 20.94 -6.51
C ILE A 13 2.95 20.16 -6.43
N ALA A 14 3.52 19.79 -7.58
CA ALA A 14 4.79 19.05 -7.63
C ALA A 14 5.92 19.78 -6.88
N ALA A 15 5.96 21.13 -6.98
CA ALA A 15 6.97 21.94 -6.31
C ALA A 15 6.80 22.00 -4.77
N LYS A 16 5.65 21.61 -4.23
CA LYS A 16 5.32 21.64 -2.79
C LYS A 16 5.38 20.27 -2.14
N ILE A 17 5.38 19.19 -2.92
CA ILE A 17 5.41 17.83 -2.38
C ILE A 17 6.71 17.59 -1.62
N GLN A 18 6.57 17.09 -0.40
CA GLN A 18 7.68 16.54 0.36
C GLN A 18 7.84 15.06 -0.01
N PHE A 19 8.85 14.73 -0.78
CA PHE A 19 9.06 13.38 -1.26
C PHE A 19 9.42 12.42 -0.11
N PRO A 20 8.66 11.32 0.10
CA PRO A 20 9.06 10.30 1.06
C PRO A 20 10.27 9.52 0.51
N THR A 21 11.38 9.54 1.23
CA THR A 21 12.67 9.01 0.75
C THR A 21 13.23 7.87 1.58
N ASP A 22 12.76 7.72 2.81
CA ASP A 22 13.21 6.69 3.73
C ASP A 22 12.24 5.51 3.79
N PRO A 23 12.69 4.28 4.11
CA PRO A 23 11.80 3.15 4.30
C PRO A 23 10.82 3.41 5.46
N PHE A 24 9.57 3.02 5.26
CA PHE A 24 8.53 3.09 6.26
C PHE A 24 8.38 1.73 6.94
N ILE A 25 8.83 1.61 8.19
CA ILE A 25 8.80 0.35 8.94
C ILE A 25 8.35 0.65 10.37
N ASN A 26 7.51 -0.20 10.93
CA ASN A 26 6.98 -0.04 12.28
C ASN A 26 6.25 1.29 12.48
N GLY A 27 5.41 1.66 11.52
CA GLY A 27 4.56 2.85 11.57
C GLY A 27 5.29 4.19 11.42
N LYS A 28 6.54 4.22 10.95
CA LYS A 28 7.31 5.46 10.78
C LYS A 28 8.39 5.36 9.70
N PHE A 29 8.76 6.51 9.15
CA PHE A 29 9.96 6.64 8.34
C PHE A 29 11.21 6.52 9.21
N GLN A 30 12.22 5.85 8.71
CA GLN A 30 13.51 5.69 9.39
C GLN A 30 14.64 5.50 8.38
N LYS A 31 15.84 5.89 8.75
CA LYS A 31 17.00 5.72 7.90
C LYS A 31 17.30 4.25 7.65
N SER A 32 17.62 3.89 6.38
CA SER A 32 18.17 2.58 6.06
C SER A 32 19.46 2.35 6.85
N LYS A 33 19.65 1.13 7.37
CA LYS A 33 20.86 0.75 8.10
C LYS A 33 22.10 0.77 7.23
N ALA A 34 21.95 0.47 5.94
CA ALA A 34 23.04 0.51 4.97
C ALA A 34 23.51 1.94 4.66
N GLY A 35 22.65 2.96 4.89
CA GLY A 35 22.93 4.35 4.60
C GLY A 35 23.16 4.65 3.10
N ARG A 36 22.87 3.69 2.22
CA ARG A 36 22.99 3.84 0.77
C ARG A 36 21.75 4.52 0.23
N VAL A 37 21.94 5.29 -0.85
CA VAL A 37 20.86 5.94 -1.59
C VAL A 37 20.95 5.62 -3.06
N MET A 38 19.85 5.78 -3.77
CA MET A 38 19.76 5.72 -5.21
C MET A 38 18.91 6.88 -5.72
N GLU A 39 19.16 7.31 -6.95
CA GLU A 39 18.42 8.41 -7.57
C GLU A 39 17.06 7.94 -8.08
N SER A 40 15.98 8.64 -7.71
CA SER A 40 14.71 8.58 -8.41
C SER A 40 14.75 9.59 -9.55
N ILE A 41 14.52 9.11 -10.77
CA ILE A 41 14.70 9.90 -12.00
C ILE A 41 13.33 10.07 -12.68
N ASN A 42 12.99 11.30 -13.03
CA ASN A 42 11.83 11.58 -13.87
C ASN A 42 12.12 11.11 -15.31
N PRO A 43 11.45 10.09 -15.82
CA PRO A 43 11.75 9.52 -17.14
C PRO A 43 11.36 10.44 -18.30
N ALA A 44 10.48 11.43 -18.07
CA ALA A 44 10.09 12.40 -19.09
C ALA A 44 11.15 13.47 -19.34
N THR A 45 11.99 13.76 -18.33
CA THR A 45 13.00 14.83 -18.41
C THR A 45 14.43 14.33 -18.27
N GLY A 46 14.61 13.13 -17.70
CA GLY A 46 15.93 12.60 -17.32
C GLY A 46 16.52 13.26 -16.07
N SER A 47 15.77 14.14 -15.41
CA SER A 47 16.25 14.85 -14.21
C SER A 47 16.03 14.02 -12.96
N VAL A 48 16.94 14.13 -12.00
CA VAL A 48 16.78 13.54 -10.67
C VAL A 48 15.65 14.25 -9.94
N ILE A 49 14.67 13.49 -9.45
CA ILE A 49 13.58 13.99 -8.59
C ILE A 49 14.11 14.15 -7.17
N THR A 50 14.64 13.07 -6.61
CA THR A 50 15.21 13.01 -5.27
C THR A 50 16.09 11.77 -5.11
N ASN A 51 16.77 11.66 -3.96
CA ASN A 51 17.49 10.45 -3.57
C ASN A 51 16.66 9.66 -2.57
N ILE A 52 16.45 8.38 -2.85
CA ILE A 52 15.71 7.46 -1.99
C ILE A 52 16.63 6.44 -1.33
N SER A 53 16.27 5.94 -0.17
CA SER A 53 17.06 4.93 0.55
C SER A 53 17.13 3.61 -0.22
N ALA A 54 18.35 3.11 -0.46
CA ALA A 54 18.59 1.77 -0.99
C ALA A 54 18.76 0.77 0.16
N CYS A 55 17.67 0.12 0.54
CA CYS A 55 17.64 -0.87 1.61
C CYS A 55 18.44 -2.13 1.24
N ASP A 56 18.92 -2.84 2.25
CA ASP A 56 19.62 -4.11 2.10
C ASP A 56 18.98 -5.23 2.96
N ASP A 57 19.65 -6.38 3.01
CA ASP A 57 19.18 -7.54 3.76
C ASP A 57 18.91 -7.24 5.24
N SER A 58 19.66 -6.31 5.84
CA SER A 58 19.48 -5.94 7.25
C SER A 58 18.18 -5.17 7.48
N ASP A 59 17.79 -4.33 6.53
CA ASP A 59 16.52 -3.58 6.57
C ASP A 59 15.35 -4.52 6.31
N VAL A 60 15.48 -5.43 5.32
CA VAL A 60 14.46 -6.45 5.03
C VAL A 60 14.26 -7.38 6.22
N ASN A 61 15.34 -7.88 6.83
CA ASN A 61 15.25 -8.74 8.01
C ASN A 61 14.57 -8.02 9.19
N TYR A 62 14.84 -6.73 9.35
CA TYR A 62 14.17 -5.92 10.38
C TYR A 62 12.67 -5.76 10.07
N ALA A 63 12.30 -5.45 8.82
CA ALA A 63 10.91 -5.37 8.40
C ALA A 63 10.17 -6.70 8.62
N VAL A 64 10.77 -7.82 8.23
CA VAL A 64 10.21 -9.17 8.47
C VAL A 64 9.99 -9.44 9.95
N LYS A 65 10.98 -9.10 10.79
CA LYS A 65 10.86 -9.28 12.24
C LYS A 65 9.70 -8.47 12.80
N VAL A 66 9.63 -7.19 12.48
CA VAL A 66 8.59 -6.28 12.98
C VAL A 66 7.21 -6.74 12.51
N SER A 67 7.07 -7.08 11.23
CA SER A 67 5.81 -7.58 10.68
C SER A 67 5.38 -8.91 11.32
N ARG A 68 6.33 -9.80 11.63
CA ARG A 68 6.04 -11.06 12.33
C ARG A 68 5.60 -10.81 13.77
N ASP A 69 6.26 -9.89 14.48
CA ASP A 69 5.90 -9.52 15.84
C ASP A 69 4.49 -8.89 15.88
N ALA A 70 4.18 -8.00 14.91
CA ALA A 70 2.86 -7.40 14.76
C ALA A 70 1.77 -8.45 14.44
N PHE A 71 2.04 -9.39 13.53
CA PHE A 71 1.11 -10.48 13.24
C PHE A 71 0.84 -11.32 14.49
N ASN A 72 1.90 -11.72 15.20
CA ASN A 72 1.79 -12.56 16.40
C ASN A 72 1.10 -11.86 17.57
N SER A 73 1.11 -10.51 17.63
CA SER A 73 0.34 -9.77 18.63
C SER A 73 -1.16 -9.96 18.49
N GLY A 74 -1.63 -10.30 17.27
CA GLY A 74 -3.04 -10.44 16.96
C GLY A 74 -3.80 -9.12 16.82
N GLU A 75 -3.14 -7.98 16.96
CA GLU A 75 -3.81 -6.67 16.92
C GLU A 75 -4.58 -6.43 15.61
N TRP A 76 -4.06 -6.92 14.48
CA TRP A 76 -4.73 -6.89 13.19
C TRP A 76 -5.40 -8.22 12.86
N ALA A 77 -4.68 -9.34 12.99
CA ALA A 77 -5.15 -10.66 12.59
C ALA A 77 -6.44 -11.08 13.33
N ASN A 78 -6.53 -10.78 14.63
CA ASN A 78 -7.69 -11.14 15.48
C ASN A 78 -8.75 -10.03 15.56
N LYS A 79 -8.54 -8.89 14.89
CA LYS A 79 -9.52 -7.81 14.84
C LYS A 79 -10.80 -8.31 14.14
N HIS A 80 -11.96 -7.93 14.67
CA HIS A 80 -13.23 -8.32 14.08
C HIS A 80 -13.32 -7.93 12.59
N PRO A 81 -13.87 -8.76 11.71
CA PRO A 81 -13.96 -8.47 10.27
C PRO A 81 -14.53 -7.09 9.94
N SER A 82 -15.57 -6.64 10.64
CA SER A 82 -16.17 -5.31 10.44
C SER A 82 -15.22 -4.14 10.80
N GLU A 83 -14.32 -4.34 11.77
CA GLU A 83 -13.34 -3.32 12.14
C GLU A 83 -12.22 -3.23 11.11
N ARG A 84 -11.71 -4.36 10.59
CA ARG A 84 -10.76 -4.36 9.48
C ARG A 84 -11.37 -3.71 8.23
N LYS A 85 -12.63 -4.03 7.93
CA LYS A 85 -13.40 -3.38 6.86
C LYS A 85 -13.43 -1.86 7.03
N ALA A 86 -13.78 -1.37 8.21
CA ALA A 86 -13.86 0.07 8.49
C ALA A 86 -12.51 0.77 8.27
N VAL A 87 -11.41 0.16 8.72
CA VAL A 87 -10.05 0.69 8.52
C VAL A 87 -9.67 0.74 7.04
N LEU A 88 -9.94 -0.32 6.27
CA LEU A 88 -9.64 -0.33 4.83
C LEU A 88 -10.50 0.67 4.04
N LEU A 89 -11.77 0.85 4.41
CA LEU A 89 -12.60 1.91 3.82
C LEU A 89 -12.07 3.30 4.15
N LYS A 90 -11.56 3.50 5.38
CA LYS A 90 -10.90 4.75 5.76
C LYS A 90 -9.62 4.98 4.97
N LEU A 91 -8.82 3.93 4.72
CA LEU A 91 -7.64 4.03 3.85
C LEU A 91 -8.03 4.47 2.41
N ALA A 92 -9.06 3.85 1.84
CA ALA A 92 -9.56 4.23 0.52
C ALA A 92 -10.02 5.71 0.49
N GLN A 93 -10.69 6.18 1.54
CA GLN A 93 -11.07 7.57 1.70
C GLN A 93 -9.85 8.51 1.77
N LEU A 94 -8.84 8.17 2.56
CA LEU A 94 -7.61 8.98 2.67
C LEU A 94 -6.85 9.04 1.33
N ILE A 95 -6.82 7.96 0.56
CA ILE A 95 -6.25 7.96 -0.79
C ILE A 95 -7.05 8.89 -1.71
N GLU A 96 -8.38 8.89 -1.66
CA GLU A 96 -9.21 9.82 -2.44
C GLU A 96 -8.98 11.29 -2.03
N GLU A 97 -8.88 11.56 -0.73
CA GLU A 97 -8.58 12.91 -0.21
C GLU A 97 -7.20 13.43 -0.64
N ASN A 98 -6.23 12.53 -0.86
CA ASN A 98 -4.87 12.84 -1.33
C ASN A 98 -4.65 12.52 -2.82
N LYS A 99 -5.72 12.32 -3.58
CA LYS A 99 -5.69 11.83 -4.96
C LYS A 99 -4.77 12.63 -5.88
N THR A 100 -4.87 13.94 -5.87
CA THR A 100 -4.08 14.79 -6.78
C THR A 100 -2.59 14.75 -6.44
N GLU A 101 -2.22 14.74 -5.16
CA GLU A 101 -0.83 14.58 -4.71
C GLU A 101 -0.27 13.24 -5.19
N LEU A 102 -1.00 12.14 -4.96
CA LEU A 102 -0.60 10.80 -5.36
C LEU A 102 -0.49 10.66 -6.88
N ALA A 103 -1.42 11.26 -7.65
CA ALA A 103 -1.36 11.27 -9.10
C ALA A 103 -0.12 12.00 -9.63
N VAL A 104 0.24 13.13 -9.01
CA VAL A 104 1.46 13.89 -9.36
C VAL A 104 2.71 13.06 -9.04
N LEU A 105 2.80 12.42 -7.86
CA LEU A 105 3.90 11.53 -7.51
C LEU A 105 4.05 10.39 -8.52
N GLU A 106 2.95 9.73 -8.86
CA GLU A 106 2.95 8.63 -9.83
C GLU A 106 3.40 9.07 -11.21
N SER A 107 2.88 10.22 -11.67
CA SER A 107 3.28 10.80 -12.97
C SER A 107 4.76 11.17 -13.03
N LEU A 108 5.31 11.72 -11.95
CA LEU A 108 6.72 12.12 -11.87
C LEU A 108 7.66 10.91 -11.93
N GLU A 109 7.35 9.82 -11.21
CA GLU A 109 8.21 8.63 -11.15
C GLU A 109 8.03 7.69 -12.35
N SER A 110 6.78 7.47 -12.80
CA SER A 110 6.47 6.51 -13.86
C SER A 110 6.56 7.10 -15.26
N GLY A 111 6.49 8.43 -15.40
CA GLY A 111 6.39 9.12 -16.68
C GLY A 111 5.01 9.04 -17.35
N LYS A 112 4.01 8.49 -16.67
CA LYS A 112 2.64 8.43 -17.20
C LYS A 112 2.03 9.83 -17.31
N PRO A 113 1.17 10.09 -18.30
CA PRO A 113 0.39 11.32 -18.34
C PRO A 113 -0.43 11.49 -17.05
N ILE A 114 -0.44 12.69 -16.49
CA ILE A 114 -1.19 13.01 -15.26
C ILE A 114 -2.68 12.67 -15.38
N SER A 115 -3.25 12.77 -16.57
CA SER A 115 -4.63 12.41 -16.85
C SER A 115 -4.89 10.91 -16.62
N GLU A 116 -3.95 10.04 -16.99
CA GLU A 116 -4.06 8.59 -16.76
C GLU A 116 -3.94 8.27 -15.27
N CYS A 117 -2.98 8.90 -14.58
CA CYS A 117 -2.82 8.72 -13.15
C CYS A 117 -4.08 9.14 -12.39
N GLU A 118 -4.64 10.31 -12.69
CA GLU A 118 -5.77 10.87 -11.94
C GLU A 118 -7.14 10.28 -12.32
N LEU A 119 -7.35 9.93 -13.59
CA LEU A 119 -8.65 9.47 -14.08
C LEU A 119 -8.78 7.94 -14.17
N THR A 120 -7.67 7.21 -14.13
CA THR A 120 -7.65 5.75 -14.25
C THR A 120 -6.97 5.11 -13.04
N ASP A 121 -5.69 5.36 -12.81
CA ASP A 121 -4.91 4.61 -11.82
C ASP A 121 -5.39 4.85 -10.38
N LEU A 122 -5.66 6.10 -10.01
CA LEU A 122 -6.15 6.43 -8.67
C LEU A 122 -7.57 5.90 -8.40
N PRO A 123 -8.57 6.09 -9.30
CA PRO A 123 -9.89 5.49 -9.14
C PRO A 123 -9.86 3.98 -9.01
N GLU A 124 -9.09 3.29 -9.84
CA GLU A 124 -8.94 1.83 -9.77
C GLU A 124 -8.27 1.37 -8.47
N THR A 125 -7.26 2.10 -7.99
CA THR A 125 -6.63 1.87 -6.69
C THR A 125 -7.65 1.95 -5.55
N ILE A 126 -8.46 3.00 -5.53
CA ILE A 126 -9.48 3.24 -4.50
C ILE A 126 -10.57 2.16 -4.54
N VAL A 127 -11.12 1.90 -5.74
CA VAL A 127 -12.17 0.87 -5.92
C VAL A 127 -11.66 -0.51 -5.52
N THR A 128 -10.41 -0.84 -5.84
CA THR A 128 -9.80 -2.13 -5.44
C THR A 128 -9.77 -2.29 -3.92
N ILE A 129 -9.32 -1.27 -3.20
CA ILE A 129 -9.28 -1.31 -1.72
C ILE A 129 -10.70 -1.40 -1.16
N GLN A 130 -11.64 -0.60 -1.67
CA GLN A 130 -13.05 -0.64 -1.26
C GLN A 130 -13.67 -2.02 -1.50
N TRP A 131 -13.43 -2.61 -2.67
CA TRP A 131 -13.99 -3.92 -3.01
C TRP A 131 -13.53 -5.01 -2.04
N HIS A 132 -12.21 -5.05 -1.73
CA HIS A 132 -11.69 -6.03 -0.77
C HIS A 132 -12.16 -5.77 0.66
N ALA A 133 -12.28 -4.50 1.05
CA ALA A 133 -12.88 -4.13 2.33
C ALA A 133 -14.33 -4.63 2.45
N GLU A 134 -15.14 -4.41 1.41
CA GLU A 134 -16.51 -4.86 1.35
C GLU A 134 -16.66 -6.39 1.29
N ALA A 135 -15.66 -7.10 0.77
CA ALA A 135 -15.67 -8.56 0.69
C ALA A 135 -15.43 -9.25 2.03
N ILE A 136 -14.80 -8.58 3.02
CA ILE A 136 -14.37 -9.20 4.29
C ILE A 136 -15.52 -9.91 4.99
N ASP A 137 -16.68 -9.25 5.13
CA ASP A 137 -17.85 -9.76 5.83
C ASP A 137 -18.79 -10.63 4.96
N LYS A 138 -18.37 -10.96 3.75
CA LYS A 138 -19.11 -11.76 2.77
C LYS A 138 -18.43 -13.09 2.43
N MET A 139 -17.25 -13.33 2.98
CA MET A 139 -16.52 -14.59 2.80
C MET A 139 -16.78 -15.52 3.98
N TYR A 140 -17.67 -16.49 3.76
CA TYR A 140 -18.03 -17.47 4.78
C TYR A 140 -17.08 -18.67 4.78
N ASP A 141 -16.92 -19.25 5.97
CA ASP A 141 -16.31 -20.56 6.14
C ASP A 141 -17.29 -21.66 5.66
N GLN A 142 -16.81 -22.89 5.57
CA GLN A 142 -17.58 -23.97 4.98
C GLN A 142 -17.73 -25.13 5.97
N ILE A 143 -18.82 -25.88 5.82
CA ILE A 143 -19.03 -27.15 6.51
C ILE A 143 -18.76 -28.27 5.52
N SER A 144 -17.84 -29.17 5.86
CA SER A 144 -17.51 -30.33 5.03
C SER A 144 -18.55 -31.44 5.22
N PRO A 145 -18.76 -32.31 4.22
CA PRO A 145 -19.53 -33.53 4.39
C PRO A 145 -18.86 -34.39 5.48
N ALA A 146 -19.68 -34.85 6.42
CA ALA A 146 -19.26 -35.73 7.52
C ALA A 146 -20.33 -36.74 7.82
N ASN A 147 -20.02 -37.78 8.63
CA ASN A 147 -21.01 -38.71 9.15
C ASN A 147 -21.96 -38.03 10.14
N VAL A 148 -23.07 -38.69 10.46
CA VAL A 148 -24.11 -38.14 11.33
C VAL A 148 -23.66 -37.76 12.74
N ASP A 149 -22.55 -38.32 13.18
CA ASP A 149 -21.96 -38.11 14.53
C ASP A 149 -20.84 -37.06 14.55
N ALA A 150 -20.55 -36.34 13.40
CA ALA A 150 -19.45 -35.43 13.30
C ALA A 150 -19.83 -34.18 12.48
N VAL A 151 -19.19 -33.05 12.80
CA VAL A 151 -19.21 -31.81 12.01
C VAL A 151 -17.79 -31.42 11.65
N GLY A 152 -17.51 -31.32 10.34
CA GLY A 152 -16.23 -30.84 9.85
C GLY A 152 -16.37 -29.38 9.44
N LEU A 153 -15.51 -28.51 9.97
CA LEU A 153 -15.43 -27.09 9.60
C LEU A 153 -14.21 -26.83 8.76
N ILE A 154 -14.35 -26.05 7.69
CA ILE A 154 -13.25 -25.53 6.89
C ILE A 154 -13.16 -24.04 7.16
N THR A 155 -12.18 -23.64 7.95
CA THR A 155 -11.93 -22.23 8.33
C THR A 155 -10.85 -21.61 7.50
N ARG A 156 -10.97 -20.30 7.23
CA ARG A 156 -9.94 -19.49 6.57
C ARG A 156 -9.14 -18.74 7.62
N GLU A 157 -7.83 -18.87 7.54
CA GLU A 157 -6.91 -18.22 8.47
C GLU A 157 -5.88 -17.38 7.71
N PRO A 158 -5.39 -16.27 8.30
CA PRO A 158 -4.33 -15.48 7.68
C PRO A 158 -3.02 -16.30 7.58
N LEU A 159 -2.28 -16.09 6.49
CA LEU A 159 -0.99 -16.76 6.26
C LEU A 159 0.12 -16.26 7.18
N GLY A 160 0.02 -15.02 7.63
CA GLY A 160 1.02 -14.37 8.49
C GLY A 160 1.62 -13.12 7.86
N VAL A 161 2.90 -13.16 7.49
CA VAL A 161 3.58 -12.05 6.80
C VAL A 161 3.62 -12.33 5.30
N VAL A 162 3.08 -11.40 4.51
CA VAL A 162 3.00 -11.50 3.06
C VAL A 162 3.95 -10.50 2.40
N GLY A 163 4.86 -10.97 1.56
CA GLY A 163 5.74 -10.14 0.73
C GLY A 163 5.06 -9.72 -0.57
N CYS A 164 4.96 -8.42 -0.80
CA CYS A 164 4.36 -7.82 -2.00
C CYS A 164 5.45 -7.16 -2.84
N VAL A 165 5.85 -7.80 -3.95
CA VAL A 165 6.80 -7.23 -4.91
C VAL A 165 6.03 -6.60 -6.06
N LEU A 166 6.34 -5.32 -6.35
CA LEU A 166 5.57 -4.49 -7.27
C LEU A 166 6.39 -4.14 -8.52
N PRO A 167 5.77 -4.09 -9.70
CA PRO A 167 6.37 -3.55 -10.91
C PRO A 167 6.28 -2.02 -10.94
N TRP A 168 6.95 -1.41 -11.91
CA TRP A 168 7.02 0.05 -12.08
C TRP A 168 5.91 0.65 -12.96
N ASN A 169 5.22 -0.16 -13.76
CA ASN A 169 4.31 0.34 -14.81
C ASN A 169 2.92 0.77 -14.32
N PHE A 170 2.46 0.25 -13.17
CA PHE A 170 1.23 0.64 -12.48
C PHE A 170 1.45 0.66 -10.96
N PRO A 171 2.24 1.60 -10.43
CA PRO A 171 2.72 1.56 -9.05
C PRO A 171 1.58 1.43 -8.02
N LEU A 172 0.62 2.35 -8.04
CA LEU A 172 -0.49 2.38 -7.09
C LEU A 172 -1.51 1.25 -7.30
N MET A 173 -1.88 0.98 -8.55
CA MET A 173 -2.81 -0.12 -8.85
C MET A 173 -2.25 -1.45 -8.38
N MET A 174 -0.98 -1.75 -8.71
CA MET A 174 -0.34 -3.00 -8.31
C MET A 174 -0.12 -3.08 -6.80
N LEU A 175 0.12 -1.94 -6.14
CA LEU A 175 0.11 -1.87 -4.68
C LEU A 175 -1.25 -2.31 -4.13
N ALA A 176 -2.34 -1.67 -4.57
CA ALA A 176 -3.68 -1.99 -4.11
C ALA A 176 -4.06 -3.46 -4.34
N TRP A 177 -3.75 -4.00 -5.53
CA TRP A 177 -4.03 -5.40 -5.88
C TRP A 177 -3.32 -6.41 -4.98
N LYS A 178 -2.22 -6.02 -4.33
CA LYS A 178 -1.47 -6.89 -3.41
C LYS A 178 -1.84 -6.66 -1.95
N ILE A 179 -1.84 -5.40 -1.50
CA ILE A 179 -2.08 -5.12 -0.08
C ILE A 179 -3.53 -5.27 0.33
N ALA A 180 -4.50 -4.91 -0.54
CA ALA A 180 -5.91 -4.94 -0.16
C ALA A 180 -6.40 -6.35 0.20
N PRO A 181 -6.21 -7.41 -0.63
CA PRO A 181 -6.60 -8.76 -0.25
C PRO A 181 -5.77 -9.31 0.93
N ALA A 182 -4.48 -8.98 1.01
CA ALA A 182 -3.62 -9.46 2.10
C ALA A 182 -4.07 -8.90 3.45
N LEU A 183 -4.31 -7.59 3.54
CA LEU A 183 -4.80 -6.92 4.75
C LEU A 183 -6.24 -7.33 5.09
N ALA A 184 -7.12 -7.46 4.09
CA ALA A 184 -8.48 -7.95 4.28
C ALA A 184 -8.50 -9.35 4.91
N GLY A 185 -7.56 -10.21 4.49
CA GLY A 185 -7.36 -11.55 5.05
C GLY A 185 -6.72 -11.59 6.44
N GLY A 186 -6.38 -10.44 7.04
CA GLY A 186 -5.78 -10.37 8.38
C GLY A 186 -4.26 -10.55 8.43
N ASN A 187 -3.57 -10.45 7.31
CA ASN A 187 -2.12 -10.59 7.25
C ASN A 187 -1.39 -9.28 7.56
N SER A 188 -0.14 -9.36 8.01
CA SER A 188 0.85 -8.29 7.90
C SER A 188 1.46 -8.29 6.50
N VAL A 189 1.88 -7.12 6.00
CA VAL A 189 2.42 -6.98 4.65
C VAL A 189 3.77 -6.29 4.64
N ILE A 190 4.67 -6.76 3.80
CA ILE A 190 5.93 -6.10 3.46
C ILE A 190 5.88 -5.78 1.97
N VAL A 191 5.97 -4.51 1.65
CA VAL A 191 5.93 -4.03 0.26
C VAL A 191 7.33 -3.69 -0.21
N LYS A 192 7.76 -4.32 -1.32
CA LYS A 192 8.95 -3.93 -2.07
C LYS A 192 8.49 -3.30 -3.38
N PRO A 193 8.38 -1.96 -3.48
CA PRO A 193 8.07 -1.29 -4.73
C PRO A 193 9.22 -1.44 -5.74
N ALA A 194 8.94 -1.16 -6.99
CA ALA A 194 10.02 -1.03 -7.97
C ALA A 194 10.92 0.16 -7.62
N GLU A 195 12.20 0.04 -7.90
CA GLU A 195 13.20 1.07 -7.58
C GLU A 195 12.89 2.41 -8.25
N GLN A 196 12.28 2.35 -9.44
CA GLN A 196 11.92 3.52 -10.23
C GLN A 196 10.70 4.27 -9.70
N THR A 197 9.81 3.60 -8.95
CA THR A 197 8.49 4.14 -8.58
C THR A 197 8.12 3.74 -7.15
N SER A 198 8.82 4.26 -6.16
CA SER A 198 8.67 3.86 -4.77
C SER A 198 7.91 4.87 -3.90
N MET A 199 7.88 6.15 -4.28
CA MET A 199 7.38 7.21 -3.40
C MET A 199 5.87 7.12 -3.14
N THR A 200 5.07 6.70 -4.14
CA THR A 200 3.63 6.51 -3.95
C THR A 200 3.32 5.41 -2.93
N ALA A 201 4.07 4.30 -2.94
CA ALA A 201 3.91 3.23 -1.95
C ALA A 201 4.29 3.71 -0.53
N LEU A 202 5.33 4.51 -0.39
CA LEU A 202 5.74 5.10 0.88
C LEU A 202 4.69 6.08 1.42
N ARG A 203 4.10 6.91 0.54
CA ARG A 203 3.02 7.81 0.95
C ARG A 203 1.76 7.05 1.38
N VAL A 204 1.40 5.99 0.67
CA VAL A 204 0.26 5.14 1.06
C VAL A 204 0.51 4.43 2.40
N ALA A 205 1.75 4.04 2.72
CA ALA A 205 2.09 3.45 4.02
C ALA A 205 1.83 4.43 5.19
N GLU A 206 2.11 5.72 4.99
CA GLU A 206 1.78 6.76 5.96
C GLU A 206 0.25 6.90 6.13
N LEU A 207 -0.51 6.99 5.01
CA LEU A 207 -1.97 7.03 5.03
C LEU A 207 -2.59 5.76 5.65
N ALA A 208 -1.95 4.61 5.48
CA ALA A 208 -2.39 3.37 6.10
C ALA A 208 -2.31 3.42 7.63
N THR A 209 -1.26 4.02 8.18
CA THR A 209 -1.15 4.28 9.62
C THR A 209 -2.21 5.26 10.11
N GLU A 210 -2.46 6.34 9.35
CA GLU A 210 -3.53 7.31 9.66
C GLU A 210 -4.92 6.65 9.61
N ALA A 211 -5.13 5.71 8.72
CA ALA A 211 -6.37 4.94 8.64
C ALA A 211 -6.60 4.02 9.85
N GLY A 212 -5.54 3.67 10.58
CA GLY A 212 -5.58 2.79 11.75
C GLY A 212 -5.08 1.37 11.49
N ILE A 213 -4.30 1.15 10.45
CA ILE A 213 -3.53 -0.10 10.29
C ILE A 213 -2.40 -0.07 11.32
N PRO A 214 -2.28 -1.11 12.18
CA PRO A 214 -1.25 -1.17 13.21
C PRO A 214 0.17 -1.13 12.65
N PRO A 215 1.15 -0.61 13.41
CA PRO A 215 2.56 -0.68 13.04
C PRO A 215 3.06 -2.12 12.87
N GLY A 216 3.86 -2.38 11.79
CA GLY A 216 4.46 -3.71 11.59
C GLY A 216 4.46 -4.23 10.17
#